data_45148289572c8b6034e93e3a8f1946ed
#
_entry.id   45148289572c8b6034e93e3a8f1946ed
#
_cell.length_a   1.000
_cell.length_b   1.000
_cell.length_c   1.000
_cell.angle_alpha   90.00
_cell.angle_beta   90.00
_cell.angle_gamma   90.00
#
_symmetry.space_group_name_H-M   'P 1'
#
loop_
_entity.id
_entity.type
_entity.pdbx_description
1 polymer ?
#
loop_
_entity_poly.entity_id
_entity_poly.type
_entity_poly.pdbx_seq_one_letter_code
_entity_poly.pdbx_strand_id
1 'polypeptide(L)'
;MVAQKPDKQAKVAAAANGHPQRLDKKLYERELYRLQAELVKMQAWVSAQGARVMVVFEGRDAAGKGGTIKRVTQYLNPRVAGIVALGAPTEREQTQWYFQRYIEHLPAGGQITLFDRSWYNRAGVEHVMGFCTKEEYHRFLHQCPIFERLLVEDGILLRKYWFSVSDQEQEERLLSRLEDPLRQWKLSGLDLQSITHWEDYSRAKDEMFVHTDIPEAPWHVVESDDKRRARINMIAHLLSTIPYQKVKRPKIEIPSRPASQGYIRSPREMQTYVPDHAATLNRKHGHHGRSGKGHGSSGS
;
A
#
# COMPACT_ATOMS: atom_id res chain seq x y z
N MET A 1 25.12 -16.86 -19.62
CA MET A 1 24.07 -17.87 -19.48
C MET A 1 22.73 -17.19 -19.78
N VAL A 2 22.08 -17.59 -20.86
CA VAL A 2 20.82 -17.01 -21.32
C VAL A 2 19.68 -17.65 -20.51
N ALA A 3 18.93 -16.84 -19.75
CA ALA A 3 17.80 -17.31 -18.99
C ALA A 3 16.69 -17.79 -19.94
N GLN A 4 16.41 -19.09 -19.94
CA GLN A 4 15.33 -19.69 -20.69
C GLN A 4 13.96 -19.20 -20.16
N LYS A 5 13.08 -18.78 -21.07
CA LYS A 5 11.68 -18.46 -20.73
C LYS A 5 10.99 -19.73 -20.21
N PRO A 6 10.21 -19.63 -19.10
CA PRO A 6 9.51 -20.78 -18.54
C PRO A 6 8.53 -21.37 -19.56
N ASP A 7 8.59 -22.68 -19.68
CA ASP A 7 7.86 -23.51 -20.65
C ASP A 7 6.33 -23.41 -20.45
N LYS A 8 5.59 -23.48 -21.56
CA LYS A 8 4.10 -23.48 -21.54
C LYS A 8 3.52 -24.61 -20.70
N GLN A 9 4.22 -25.73 -20.54
CA GLN A 9 3.80 -26.87 -19.73
C GLN A 9 3.84 -26.55 -18.22
N ALA A 10 4.78 -25.73 -17.73
CA ALA A 10 4.81 -25.27 -16.34
C ALA A 10 3.60 -24.37 -15.98
N LYS A 11 3.09 -23.60 -16.97
CA LYS A 11 1.88 -22.77 -16.79
C LYS A 11 0.58 -23.59 -16.70
N VAL A 12 0.54 -24.77 -17.34
CA VAL A 12 -0.62 -25.68 -17.29
C VAL A 12 -0.61 -26.49 -15.99
N ALA A 13 0.56 -26.87 -15.47
CA ALA A 13 0.70 -27.56 -14.19
C ALA A 13 0.32 -26.68 -12.99
N ALA A 14 0.60 -25.37 -13.04
CA ALA A 14 0.17 -24.41 -11.99
C ALA A 14 -1.37 -24.26 -11.92
N ALA A 15 -2.07 -24.47 -13.04
CA ALA A 15 -3.54 -24.49 -13.07
C ALA A 15 -4.17 -25.74 -12.42
N ALA A 16 -3.42 -26.85 -12.34
CA ALA A 16 -3.87 -28.09 -11.71
C ALA A 16 -3.78 -28.08 -10.18
N ASN A 17 -3.02 -27.18 -9.57
CA ASN A 17 -2.79 -27.08 -8.12
C ASN A 17 -3.73 -26.12 -7.38
N GLY A 18 -4.90 -25.80 -7.93
CA GLY A 18 -5.97 -25.06 -7.23
C GLY A 18 -5.69 -23.57 -6.98
N HIS A 19 -4.56 -23.00 -7.40
CA HIS A 19 -4.32 -21.56 -7.29
C HIS A 19 -5.16 -20.81 -8.34
N PRO A 20 -5.98 -19.86 -7.93
CA PRO A 20 -6.83 -19.11 -8.85
C PRO A 20 -5.95 -18.37 -9.88
N GLN A 21 -6.31 -18.49 -11.16
CA GLN A 21 -5.62 -17.84 -12.26
C GLN A 21 -5.40 -16.34 -11.98
N ARG A 22 -4.21 -15.80 -12.28
CA ARG A 22 -3.89 -14.38 -12.09
C ARG A 22 -4.94 -13.47 -12.72
N LEU A 23 -5.40 -12.47 -11.98
CA LEU A 23 -6.42 -11.54 -12.44
C LEU A 23 -5.93 -10.76 -13.67
N ASP A 24 -6.75 -10.74 -14.75
CA ASP A 24 -6.45 -9.98 -15.97
C ASP A 24 -6.17 -8.50 -15.68
N LYS A 25 -5.22 -7.91 -16.40
CA LYS A 25 -4.77 -6.53 -16.14
C LYS A 25 -5.88 -5.50 -16.44
N LYS A 26 -6.60 -5.64 -17.54
CA LYS A 26 -7.65 -4.66 -17.93
C LYS A 26 -8.83 -4.75 -16.98
N LEU A 27 -9.21 -5.98 -16.60
CA LEU A 27 -10.27 -6.20 -15.62
C LEU A 27 -9.88 -5.61 -14.26
N TYR A 28 -8.64 -5.85 -13.82
CA TYR A 28 -8.10 -5.27 -12.59
C TYR A 28 -8.14 -3.73 -12.60
N GLU A 29 -7.66 -3.09 -13.67
CA GLU A 29 -7.59 -1.63 -13.76
C GLU A 29 -8.99 -1.00 -13.72
N ARG A 30 -9.97 -1.60 -14.42
CA ARG A 30 -11.36 -1.16 -14.41
C ARG A 30 -12.00 -1.28 -13.03
N GLU A 31 -11.83 -2.42 -12.37
CA GLU A 31 -12.42 -2.65 -11.06
C GLU A 31 -11.73 -1.81 -9.97
N LEU A 32 -10.40 -1.67 -10.05
CA LEU A 32 -9.67 -0.79 -9.14
C LEU A 32 -10.16 0.66 -9.23
N TYR A 33 -10.36 1.18 -10.44
CA TYR A 33 -10.89 2.53 -10.65
C TYR A 33 -12.28 2.69 -10.01
N ARG A 34 -13.17 1.71 -10.19
CA ARG A 34 -14.49 1.69 -9.57
C ARG A 34 -14.40 1.74 -8.04
N LEU A 35 -13.56 0.91 -7.45
CA LEU A 35 -13.36 0.87 -6.00
C LEU A 35 -12.71 2.16 -5.47
N GLN A 36 -11.78 2.74 -6.21
CA GLN A 36 -11.18 4.03 -5.85
C GLN A 36 -12.20 5.17 -5.87
N ALA A 37 -13.15 5.16 -6.79
CA ALA A 37 -14.26 6.11 -6.77
C ALA A 37 -15.15 5.94 -5.52
N GLU A 38 -15.38 4.71 -5.06
CA GLU A 38 -16.07 4.44 -3.80
C GLU A 38 -15.26 4.90 -2.58
N LEU A 39 -13.93 4.70 -2.55
CA LEU A 39 -13.06 5.23 -1.49
C LEU A 39 -13.17 6.77 -1.36
N VAL A 40 -13.26 7.48 -2.48
CA VAL A 40 -13.48 8.94 -2.47
C VAL A 40 -14.85 9.31 -1.89
N LYS A 41 -15.90 8.50 -2.13
CA LYS A 41 -17.20 8.70 -1.50
C LYS A 41 -17.16 8.42 0.00
N MET A 42 -16.49 7.33 0.40
CA MET A 42 -16.26 7.00 1.81
C MET A 42 -15.51 8.13 2.52
N GLN A 43 -14.43 8.66 1.94
CA GLN A 43 -13.71 9.80 2.48
C GLN A 43 -14.62 11.04 2.67
N ALA A 44 -15.45 11.36 1.69
CA ALA A 44 -16.38 12.47 1.79
C ALA A 44 -17.37 12.28 2.96
N TRP A 45 -17.84 11.06 3.16
CA TRP A 45 -18.70 10.71 4.29
C TRP A 45 -17.95 10.82 5.63
N VAL A 46 -16.72 10.28 5.70
CA VAL A 46 -15.86 10.37 6.91
C VAL A 46 -15.71 11.84 7.32
N SER A 47 -15.36 12.71 6.37
CA SER A 47 -15.20 14.15 6.65
C SER A 47 -16.50 14.82 7.07
N ALA A 48 -17.64 14.48 6.44
CA ALA A 48 -18.93 15.10 6.73
C ALA A 48 -19.54 14.67 8.07
N GLN A 49 -19.27 13.42 8.49
CA GLN A 49 -19.79 12.86 9.74
C GLN A 49 -18.83 13.03 10.93
N GLY A 50 -17.64 13.53 10.71
CA GLY A 50 -16.60 13.54 11.73
C GLY A 50 -16.17 12.13 12.18
N ALA A 51 -16.41 11.11 11.34
CA ALA A 51 -16.04 9.73 11.64
C ALA A 51 -14.51 9.58 11.74
N ARG A 52 -14.07 8.62 12.54
CA ARG A 52 -12.63 8.28 12.71
C ARG A 52 -12.39 6.88 12.20
N VAL A 53 -11.63 6.75 11.13
CA VAL A 53 -11.32 5.44 10.53
C VAL A 53 -9.85 5.14 10.68
N MET A 54 -9.53 3.96 11.19
CA MET A 54 -8.16 3.49 11.35
C MET A 54 -7.99 2.12 10.70
N VAL A 55 -7.00 1.98 9.83
CA VAL A 55 -6.71 0.74 9.11
C VAL A 55 -5.28 0.31 9.40
N VAL A 56 -5.11 -0.86 9.97
CA VAL A 56 -3.81 -1.47 10.27
C VAL A 56 -3.47 -2.47 9.16
N PHE A 57 -2.29 -2.30 8.55
CA PHE A 57 -1.74 -3.17 7.52
C PHE A 57 -0.55 -3.93 8.08
N GLU A 58 -0.74 -5.21 8.34
CA GLU A 58 0.29 -6.13 8.84
C GLU A 58 0.49 -7.31 7.87
N GLY A 59 1.48 -8.10 8.13
CA GLY A 59 1.78 -9.30 7.34
C GLY A 59 3.25 -9.44 6.97
N ARG A 60 3.55 -10.51 6.26
CA ARG A 60 4.92 -10.88 5.85
C ARG A 60 5.60 -9.78 5.03
N ASP A 61 6.93 -9.80 5.04
CA ASP A 61 7.71 -8.97 4.14
C ASP A 61 7.42 -9.35 2.69
N ALA A 62 7.51 -8.38 1.82
CA ALA A 62 7.12 -8.51 0.40
C ALA A 62 5.65 -8.92 0.13
N ALA A 63 4.78 -9.10 1.13
CA ALA A 63 3.37 -9.48 0.95
C ALA A 63 2.53 -8.46 0.17
N GLY A 64 2.98 -7.20 0.04
CA GLY A 64 2.31 -6.22 -0.82
C GLY A 64 1.54 -5.12 -0.08
N LYS A 65 1.73 -4.98 1.24
CA LYS A 65 1.12 -3.94 2.10
C LYS A 65 1.22 -2.53 1.51
N GLY A 66 2.42 -1.98 1.37
CA GLY A 66 2.64 -0.63 0.86
C GLY A 66 2.12 -0.41 -0.57
N GLY A 67 2.10 -1.47 -1.41
CA GLY A 67 1.48 -1.41 -2.74
C GLY A 67 -0.03 -1.28 -2.69
N THR A 68 -0.67 -1.87 -1.69
CA THR A 68 -2.11 -1.76 -1.46
C THR A 68 -2.46 -0.42 -0.84
N ILE A 69 -1.73 0.03 0.17
CA ILE A 69 -1.87 1.36 0.79
C ILE A 69 -1.80 2.45 -0.30
N LYS A 70 -0.80 2.38 -1.19
CA LYS A 70 -0.68 3.31 -2.33
C LYS A 70 -1.93 3.31 -3.24
N ARG A 71 -2.62 2.17 -3.42
CA ARG A 71 -3.84 2.11 -4.24
C ARG A 71 -5.07 2.62 -3.49
N VAL A 72 -5.14 2.41 -2.18
CA VAL A 72 -6.18 3.01 -1.32
C VAL A 72 -6.08 4.53 -1.33
N THR A 73 -4.89 5.08 -1.15
CA THR A 73 -4.69 6.53 -0.97
C THR A 73 -4.57 7.33 -2.27
N GLN A 74 -4.45 6.67 -3.41
CA GLN A 74 -4.08 7.28 -4.70
C GLN A 74 -4.92 8.51 -5.09
N TYR A 75 -6.21 8.51 -4.76
CA TYR A 75 -7.14 9.60 -5.09
C TYR A 75 -7.77 10.24 -3.85
N LEU A 76 -7.32 9.84 -2.66
CA LEU A 76 -7.78 10.44 -1.43
C LEU A 76 -7.05 11.76 -1.15
N ASN A 77 -7.73 12.67 -0.47
CA ASN A 77 -7.13 13.91 -0.01
C ASN A 77 -6.14 13.61 1.12
N PRO A 78 -4.85 13.92 0.97
CA PRO A 78 -3.83 13.61 1.99
C PRO A 78 -4.03 14.37 3.32
N ARG A 79 -4.85 15.43 3.33
CA ARG A 79 -5.25 16.12 4.57
C ARG A 79 -6.31 15.35 5.37
N VAL A 80 -6.98 14.39 4.75
CA VAL A 80 -8.03 13.56 5.35
C VAL A 80 -7.54 12.14 5.57
N ALA A 81 -6.79 11.59 4.62
CA ALA A 81 -6.29 10.22 4.66
C ALA A 81 -4.75 10.26 4.77
N GLY A 82 -4.25 10.03 5.99
CA GLY A 82 -2.82 9.98 6.30
C GLY A 82 -2.26 8.56 6.33
N ILE A 83 -0.98 8.40 5.99
CA ILE A 83 -0.23 7.17 6.15
C ILE A 83 0.75 7.35 7.30
N VAL A 84 0.77 6.39 8.22
CA VAL A 84 1.72 6.31 9.33
C VAL A 84 2.62 5.11 9.11
N ALA A 85 3.92 5.37 8.98
CA ALA A 85 4.95 4.35 8.84
C ALA A 85 6.12 4.72 9.76
N LEU A 86 6.06 4.25 11.01
CA LEU A 86 7.05 4.60 12.01
C LEU A 86 8.32 3.78 11.81
N GLY A 87 9.47 4.43 11.97
CA GLY A 87 10.77 3.78 12.03
C GLY A 87 11.02 3.02 13.33
N ALA A 88 12.25 2.57 13.55
CA ALA A 88 12.65 2.02 14.84
C ALA A 88 12.40 3.06 15.97
N PRO A 89 12.01 2.62 17.18
CA PRO A 89 11.79 3.53 18.28
C PRO A 89 13.10 4.22 18.70
N THR A 90 13.01 5.50 19.04
CA THR A 90 14.10 6.26 19.64
C THR A 90 14.40 5.75 21.04
N GLU A 91 15.58 6.09 21.62
CA GLU A 91 15.93 5.74 23.00
C GLU A 91 14.85 6.22 23.99
N ARG A 92 14.30 7.41 23.79
CA ARG A 92 13.21 7.94 24.62
C ARG A 92 11.94 7.10 24.50
N GLU A 93 11.53 6.75 23.27
CA GLU A 93 10.33 5.95 23.03
C GLU A 93 10.44 4.54 23.61
N GLN A 94 11.65 3.95 23.65
CA GLN A 94 11.90 2.64 24.27
C GLN A 94 11.61 2.63 25.79
N THR A 95 11.73 3.78 26.47
CA THR A 95 11.43 3.91 27.90
C THR A 95 9.99 4.29 28.20
N GLN A 96 9.18 4.59 27.17
CA GLN A 96 7.78 4.95 27.31
C GLN A 96 6.88 3.71 27.32
N TRP A 97 5.62 3.89 27.71
CA TRP A 97 4.61 2.87 27.45
C TRP A 97 4.52 2.57 25.95
N TYR A 98 4.56 1.29 25.60
CA TYR A 98 4.79 0.84 24.24
C TYR A 98 3.83 1.46 23.20
N PHE A 99 2.55 1.64 23.55
CA PHE A 99 1.55 2.19 22.64
C PHE A 99 1.66 3.72 22.48
N GLN A 100 2.40 4.42 23.34
CA GLN A 100 2.41 5.88 23.39
C GLN A 100 2.83 6.50 22.04
N ARG A 101 3.84 5.96 21.38
CA ARG A 101 4.30 6.44 20.06
C ARG A 101 3.26 6.31 18.95
N TYR A 102 2.24 5.46 19.11
CA TYR A 102 1.17 5.25 18.14
C TYR A 102 -0.04 6.14 18.41
N ILE A 103 -0.26 6.52 19.67
CA ILE A 103 -1.44 7.30 20.11
C ILE A 103 -1.49 8.67 19.43
N GLU A 104 -0.36 9.35 19.26
CA GLU A 104 -0.30 10.67 18.62
C GLU A 104 -0.71 10.64 17.13
N HIS A 105 -0.79 9.47 16.53
CA HIS A 105 -1.19 9.24 15.14
C HIS A 105 -2.61 8.71 14.98
N LEU A 106 -3.37 8.61 16.06
CA LEU A 106 -4.77 8.21 15.99
C LEU A 106 -5.60 9.25 15.21
N PRO A 107 -6.62 8.82 14.45
CA PRO A 107 -7.41 9.75 13.65
C PRO A 107 -8.24 10.70 14.52
N ALA A 108 -8.17 11.99 14.21
CA ALA A 108 -9.15 12.95 14.71
C ALA A 108 -10.48 12.85 13.91
N GLY A 109 -11.52 13.55 14.38
CA GLY A 109 -12.81 13.58 13.69
C GLY A 109 -12.68 13.98 12.22
N GLY A 110 -13.23 13.17 11.33
CA GLY A 110 -13.18 13.37 9.88
C GLY A 110 -11.92 12.86 9.19
N GLN A 111 -11.10 12.05 9.89
CA GLN A 111 -9.83 11.55 9.36
C GLN A 111 -9.81 10.02 9.16
N ILE A 112 -8.95 9.59 8.24
CA ILE A 112 -8.61 8.19 7.96
C ILE A 112 -7.11 8.04 8.18
N THR A 113 -6.70 7.17 9.10
CA THR A 113 -5.29 6.85 9.34
C THR A 113 -4.98 5.43 8.89
N LEU A 114 -3.98 5.26 8.03
CA LEU A 114 -3.51 3.97 7.53
C LEU A 114 -2.12 3.68 8.12
N PHE A 115 -2.01 2.66 8.95
CA PHE A 115 -0.74 2.22 9.52
C PHE A 115 -0.07 1.20 8.60
N ASP A 116 1.08 1.53 7.99
CA ASP A 116 1.98 0.57 7.32
C ASP A 116 2.93 0.00 8.37
N ARG A 117 2.55 -1.13 8.96
CA ARG A 117 3.00 -1.66 10.24
C ARG A 117 2.53 -0.80 11.42
N SER A 118 2.41 -1.39 12.58
CA SER A 118 1.80 -0.77 13.76
C SER A 118 2.45 -1.29 15.05
N TRP A 119 1.73 -1.17 16.16
CA TRP A 119 2.09 -1.78 17.44
C TRP A 119 2.30 -3.30 17.36
N TYR A 120 1.79 -3.94 16.34
CA TYR A 120 2.01 -5.36 16.09
C TYR A 120 3.45 -5.73 15.71
N ASN A 121 4.34 -4.75 15.49
CA ASN A 121 5.78 -4.98 15.42
C ASN A 121 6.30 -5.75 16.65
N ARG A 122 5.74 -5.51 17.85
CA ARG A 122 6.10 -6.22 19.09
C ARG A 122 5.81 -7.70 18.99
N ALA A 123 4.68 -8.10 18.40
CA ALA A 123 4.31 -9.51 18.21
C ALA A 123 4.95 -10.14 16.95
N GLY A 124 5.54 -9.36 16.08
CA GLY A 124 6.21 -9.81 14.86
C GLY A 124 7.72 -9.66 14.94
N VAL A 125 8.23 -8.65 14.25
CA VAL A 125 9.68 -8.46 14.06
C VAL A 125 10.43 -8.30 15.38
N GLU A 126 9.89 -7.59 16.37
CA GLU A 126 10.59 -7.36 17.62
C GLU A 126 10.74 -8.66 18.43
N HIS A 127 9.70 -9.51 18.46
CA HIS A 127 9.74 -10.81 19.13
C HIS A 127 10.67 -11.77 18.40
N VAL A 128 10.50 -11.95 17.09
CA VAL A 128 11.26 -12.92 16.31
C VAL A 128 12.74 -12.59 16.26
N MET A 129 13.09 -11.31 16.19
CA MET A 129 14.48 -10.86 16.10
C MET A 129 15.12 -10.58 17.48
N GLY A 130 14.38 -10.83 18.57
CA GLY A 130 14.91 -10.61 19.92
C GLY A 130 15.11 -9.13 20.28
N PHE A 131 14.36 -8.22 19.67
CA PHE A 131 14.41 -6.78 19.99
C PHE A 131 13.55 -6.39 21.19
N CYS A 132 12.81 -7.33 21.75
CA CYS A 132 12.10 -7.19 23.00
C CYS A 132 12.28 -8.41 23.90
N THR A 133 12.11 -8.23 25.20
CA THR A 133 12.14 -9.34 26.17
C THR A 133 10.87 -10.18 26.08
N LYS A 134 10.90 -11.38 26.66
CA LYS A 134 9.70 -12.25 26.74
C LYS A 134 8.61 -11.60 27.57
N GLU A 135 8.98 -10.89 28.64
CA GLU A 135 8.05 -10.17 29.53
C GLU A 135 7.36 -9.03 28.78
N GLU A 136 8.07 -8.27 27.95
CA GLU A 136 7.50 -7.22 27.12
C GLU A 136 6.56 -7.78 26.07
N TYR A 137 6.93 -8.91 25.44
CA TYR A 137 6.09 -9.60 24.49
C TYR A 137 4.76 -10.07 25.10
N HIS A 138 4.82 -10.79 26.23
CA HIS A 138 3.60 -11.25 26.91
C HIS A 138 2.75 -10.10 27.45
N ARG A 139 3.38 -9.05 27.95
CA ARG A 139 2.68 -7.82 28.35
C ARG A 139 1.93 -7.20 27.16
N PHE A 140 2.58 -7.15 25.99
CA PHE A 140 1.94 -6.66 24.77
C PHE A 140 0.72 -7.51 24.39
N LEU A 141 0.84 -8.83 24.34
CA LEU A 141 -0.28 -9.72 24.00
C LEU A 141 -1.47 -9.53 24.92
N HIS A 142 -1.22 -9.25 26.21
CA HIS A 142 -2.28 -8.95 27.19
C HIS A 142 -2.89 -7.58 27.00
N GLN A 143 -2.07 -6.54 26.77
CA GLN A 143 -2.52 -5.16 26.70
C GLN A 143 -3.15 -4.78 25.35
N CYS A 144 -2.71 -5.40 24.27
CA CYS A 144 -3.15 -5.06 22.91
C CYS A 144 -4.68 -5.14 22.72
N PRO A 145 -5.36 -6.24 23.07
CA PRO A 145 -6.82 -6.31 22.95
C PRO A 145 -7.55 -5.30 23.85
N ILE A 146 -7.00 -4.97 25.01
CA ILE A 146 -7.56 -3.93 25.89
C ILE A 146 -7.45 -2.55 25.22
N PHE A 147 -6.27 -2.23 24.70
CA PHE A 147 -6.03 -0.98 23.98
C PHE A 147 -6.97 -0.83 22.77
N GLU A 148 -7.11 -1.87 21.97
CA GLU A 148 -7.98 -1.85 20.78
C GLU A 148 -9.46 -1.72 21.13
N ARG A 149 -9.94 -2.37 22.22
CA ARG A 149 -11.30 -2.18 22.73
C ARG A 149 -11.55 -0.72 23.12
N LEU A 150 -10.63 -0.10 23.85
CA LEU A 150 -10.75 1.30 24.20
C LEU A 150 -10.87 2.23 22.98
N LEU A 151 -10.11 1.95 21.92
CA LEU A 151 -10.21 2.70 20.67
C LEU A 151 -11.59 2.54 20.00
N VAL A 152 -12.11 1.30 19.97
CA VAL A 152 -13.42 1.00 19.37
C VAL A 152 -14.56 1.58 20.22
N GLU A 153 -14.50 1.45 21.54
CA GLU A 153 -15.48 2.02 22.47
C GLU A 153 -15.52 3.56 22.39
N ASP A 154 -14.37 4.19 22.15
CA ASP A 154 -14.30 5.64 21.88
C ASP A 154 -14.81 6.02 20.48
N GLY A 155 -15.24 5.05 19.66
CA GLY A 155 -15.88 5.24 18.35
C GLY A 155 -14.93 5.27 17.16
N ILE A 156 -13.70 4.79 17.28
CA ILE A 156 -12.80 4.60 16.14
C ILE A 156 -13.20 3.33 15.38
N LEU A 157 -13.43 3.47 14.09
CA LEU A 157 -13.69 2.35 13.18
C LEU A 157 -12.36 1.66 12.83
N LEU A 158 -11.88 0.78 13.73
CA LEU A 158 -10.64 0.03 13.55
C LEU A 158 -10.85 -1.16 12.61
N ARG A 159 -9.96 -1.31 11.62
CA ARG A 159 -9.89 -2.47 10.72
C ARG A 159 -8.46 -2.99 10.63
N LYS A 160 -8.27 -4.29 10.87
CA LYS A 160 -6.95 -4.95 10.85
C LYS A 160 -6.85 -5.91 9.68
N TYR A 161 -5.81 -5.77 8.88
CA TYR A 161 -5.54 -6.63 7.73
C TYR A 161 -4.18 -7.29 7.84
N TRP A 162 -4.18 -8.62 7.76
CA TRP A 162 -2.97 -9.42 7.67
C TRP A 162 -2.75 -9.88 6.22
N PHE A 163 -1.69 -9.40 5.59
CA PHE A 163 -1.30 -9.82 4.25
C PHE A 163 -0.48 -11.10 4.32
N SER A 164 -1.09 -12.21 3.87
CA SER A 164 -0.48 -13.52 3.78
C SER A 164 0.12 -13.70 2.39
N VAL A 165 1.32 -14.21 2.33
CA VAL A 165 2.02 -14.59 1.09
C VAL A 165 2.68 -15.94 1.32
N SER A 166 2.71 -16.80 0.30
CA SER A 166 3.44 -18.07 0.36
C SER A 166 4.95 -17.82 0.44
N ASP A 167 5.69 -18.77 0.99
CA ASP A 167 7.14 -18.73 1.09
C ASP A 167 7.79 -18.57 -0.29
N GLN A 168 7.36 -19.35 -1.26
CA GLN A 168 7.84 -19.29 -2.64
C GLN A 168 7.61 -17.91 -3.26
N GLU A 169 6.41 -17.36 -3.19
CA GLU A 169 6.10 -16.04 -3.79
C GLU A 169 6.84 -14.92 -3.02
N GLN A 170 7.05 -15.06 -1.71
CA GLN A 170 7.85 -14.11 -0.94
C GLN A 170 9.30 -14.08 -1.44
N GLU A 171 9.93 -15.25 -1.59
CA GLU A 171 11.30 -15.38 -2.08
C GLU A 171 11.44 -14.80 -3.49
N GLU A 172 10.56 -15.16 -4.43
CA GLU A 172 10.54 -14.61 -5.79
C GLU A 172 10.45 -13.07 -5.77
N ARG A 173 9.65 -12.50 -4.87
CA ARG A 173 9.50 -11.05 -4.73
C ARG A 173 10.73 -10.38 -4.18
N LEU A 174 11.41 -10.98 -3.22
CA LEU A 174 12.64 -10.46 -2.65
C LEU A 174 13.77 -10.51 -3.69
N LEU A 175 13.94 -11.62 -4.39
CA LEU A 175 14.88 -11.75 -5.51
C LEU A 175 14.63 -10.71 -6.61
N SER A 176 13.36 -10.50 -6.98
CA SER A 176 13.00 -9.49 -7.98
C SER A 176 13.33 -8.04 -7.59
N ARG A 177 13.53 -7.75 -6.28
CA ARG A 177 13.94 -6.42 -5.82
C ARG A 177 15.44 -6.19 -6.05
N LEU A 178 16.26 -7.23 -6.03
CA LEU A 178 17.70 -7.13 -6.30
C LEU A 178 17.98 -6.60 -7.71
N GLU A 179 17.15 -7.00 -8.67
CA GLU A 179 17.32 -6.64 -10.09
C GLU A 179 16.65 -5.30 -10.46
N ASP A 180 15.80 -4.75 -9.62
CA ASP A 180 15.04 -3.53 -9.92
C ASP A 180 15.60 -2.32 -9.17
N PRO A 181 16.31 -1.40 -9.86
CA PRO A 181 16.91 -0.21 -9.23
C PRO A 181 15.92 0.69 -8.51
N LEU A 182 14.63 0.63 -8.88
CA LEU A 182 13.57 1.40 -8.22
C LEU A 182 13.07 0.73 -6.94
N ARG A 183 13.50 -0.52 -6.65
CA ARG A 183 13.03 -1.30 -5.50
C ARG A 183 14.15 -1.84 -4.60
N GLN A 184 15.41 -1.76 -5.03
CA GLN A 184 16.57 -2.20 -4.24
C GLN A 184 16.60 -1.58 -2.84
N TRP A 185 16.24 -0.31 -2.70
CA TRP A 185 16.19 0.39 -1.42
C TRP A 185 15.19 -0.22 -0.41
N LYS A 186 14.29 -1.10 -0.86
CA LYS A 186 13.34 -1.84 -0.01
C LYS A 186 13.90 -3.12 0.56
N LEU A 187 15.12 -3.49 0.19
CA LEU A 187 15.81 -4.64 0.75
C LEU A 187 16.64 -4.18 1.93
N SER A 188 16.26 -4.61 3.10
CA SER A 188 17.02 -4.45 4.34
C SER A 188 17.64 -5.77 4.77
N GLY A 189 18.63 -5.71 5.68
CA GLY A 189 19.14 -6.93 6.31
C GLY A 189 18.04 -7.74 7.01
N LEU A 190 17.03 -7.08 7.55
CA LEU A 190 15.88 -7.74 8.20
C LEU A 190 15.00 -8.49 7.18
N ASP A 191 14.80 -7.95 5.96
CA ASP A 191 14.08 -8.67 4.91
C ASP A 191 14.75 -9.99 4.55
N LEU A 192 16.09 -10.01 4.49
CA LEU A 192 16.86 -11.23 4.20
C LEU A 192 16.78 -12.23 5.37
N GLN A 193 16.88 -11.76 6.60
CA GLN A 193 16.72 -12.60 7.79
C GLN A 193 15.30 -13.15 7.93
N SER A 194 14.29 -12.46 7.45
CA SER A 194 12.90 -12.94 7.50
C SER A 194 12.68 -14.26 6.73
N ILE A 195 13.50 -14.55 5.72
CA ILE A 195 13.48 -15.82 4.98
C ILE A 195 13.94 -16.96 5.87
N THR A 196 15.04 -16.77 6.62
CA THR A 196 15.60 -17.81 7.50
C THR A 196 14.76 -18.06 8.74
N HIS A 197 13.94 -17.10 9.15
CA HIS A 197 13.02 -17.19 10.31
C HIS A 197 11.55 -17.42 9.90
N TRP A 198 11.30 -18.08 8.77
CA TRP A 198 9.95 -18.26 8.25
C TRP A 198 8.99 -18.91 9.26
N GLU A 199 9.42 -20.00 9.90
CA GLU A 199 8.60 -20.70 10.89
C GLU A 199 8.38 -19.86 12.15
N ASP A 200 9.41 -19.14 12.63
CA ASP A 200 9.31 -18.30 13.82
C ASP A 200 8.29 -17.19 13.62
N TYR A 201 8.31 -16.54 12.45
CA TYR A 201 7.27 -15.58 12.07
C TYR A 201 5.89 -16.22 11.94
N SER A 202 5.79 -17.47 11.50
CA SER A 202 4.50 -18.18 11.40
C SER A 202 3.92 -18.44 12.79
N ARG A 203 4.75 -18.96 13.72
CA ARG A 203 4.36 -19.18 15.11
C ARG A 203 3.96 -17.87 15.81
N ALA A 204 4.79 -16.83 15.65
CA ALA A 204 4.51 -15.51 16.22
C ALA A 204 3.17 -14.94 15.71
N LYS A 205 2.88 -15.09 14.42
CA LYS A 205 1.59 -14.69 13.84
C LYS A 205 0.43 -15.48 14.41
N ASP A 206 0.57 -16.80 14.55
CA ASP A 206 -0.52 -17.65 15.06
C ASP A 206 -0.81 -17.32 16.53
N GLU A 207 0.22 -17.15 17.36
CA GLU A 207 0.07 -16.72 18.76
C GLU A 207 -0.54 -15.32 18.87
N MET A 208 -0.09 -14.38 18.05
CA MET A 208 -0.66 -13.03 17.96
C MET A 208 -2.16 -13.09 17.66
N PHE A 209 -2.59 -13.92 16.72
CA PHE A 209 -4.02 -14.06 16.37
C PHE A 209 -4.82 -14.61 17.54
N VAL A 210 -4.33 -15.66 18.22
CA VAL A 210 -5.01 -16.25 19.39
C VAL A 210 -5.30 -15.20 20.45
N HIS A 211 -4.39 -14.26 20.67
CA HIS A 211 -4.52 -13.23 21.73
C HIS A 211 -5.24 -11.98 21.30
N THR A 212 -5.21 -11.63 20.00
CA THR A 212 -5.64 -10.30 19.52
C THR A 212 -6.75 -10.33 18.48
N ASP A 213 -7.25 -11.51 18.09
CA ASP A 213 -8.44 -11.62 17.25
C ASP A 213 -9.70 -11.48 18.11
N ILE A 214 -10.11 -10.25 18.33
CA ILE A 214 -11.25 -9.91 19.19
C ILE A 214 -12.47 -9.52 18.35
N PRO A 215 -13.70 -9.79 18.82
CA PRO A 215 -14.92 -9.49 18.06
C PRO A 215 -15.08 -8.03 17.68
N GLU A 216 -14.62 -7.10 18.53
CA GLU A 216 -14.70 -5.66 18.32
C GLU A 216 -13.75 -5.16 17.22
N ALA A 217 -12.62 -5.86 17.04
CA ALA A 217 -11.60 -5.57 16.04
C ALA A 217 -10.96 -6.86 15.51
N PRO A 218 -11.67 -7.63 14.66
CA PRO A 218 -11.18 -8.90 14.14
C PRO A 218 -10.04 -8.70 13.12
N TRP A 219 -9.20 -9.72 12.99
CA TRP A 219 -8.24 -9.82 11.92
C TRP A 219 -8.88 -10.29 10.61
N HIS A 220 -8.57 -9.60 9.52
CA HIS A 220 -8.95 -10.00 8.17
C HIS A 220 -7.72 -10.43 7.39
N VAL A 221 -7.65 -11.69 7.02
CA VAL A 221 -6.52 -12.22 6.24
C VAL A 221 -6.72 -11.93 4.76
N VAL A 222 -5.69 -11.36 4.14
CA VAL A 222 -5.64 -11.06 2.71
C VAL A 222 -4.63 -11.98 2.04
N GLU A 223 -5.10 -12.95 1.27
CA GLU A 223 -4.23 -13.76 0.42
C GLU A 223 -3.61 -12.91 -0.68
N SER A 224 -2.30 -12.84 -0.75
CA SER A 224 -1.60 -11.85 -1.54
C SER A 224 -0.59 -12.38 -2.55
N ASP A 225 -0.60 -13.66 -2.86
CA ASP A 225 0.21 -14.22 -3.94
C ASP A 225 -0.14 -13.58 -5.29
N ASP A 226 -1.43 -13.33 -5.56
CA ASP A 226 -1.81 -12.41 -6.63
C ASP A 226 -2.06 -10.99 -6.07
N LYS A 227 -1.08 -10.10 -6.27
CA LYS A 227 -1.18 -8.69 -5.83
C LYS A 227 -2.39 -7.93 -6.37
N ARG A 228 -2.92 -8.32 -7.55
CA ARG A 228 -4.11 -7.66 -8.12
C ARG A 228 -5.36 -8.08 -7.37
N ARG A 229 -5.52 -9.39 -7.11
CA ARG A 229 -6.62 -9.93 -6.31
C ARG A 229 -6.59 -9.38 -4.90
N ALA A 230 -5.43 -9.42 -4.24
CA ALA A 230 -5.25 -8.90 -2.88
C ALA A 230 -5.75 -7.45 -2.75
N ARG A 231 -5.38 -6.58 -3.69
CA ARG A 231 -5.80 -5.17 -3.69
C ARG A 231 -7.30 -5.01 -3.88
N ILE A 232 -7.89 -5.70 -4.86
CA ILE A 232 -9.32 -5.63 -5.11
C ILE A 232 -10.11 -6.15 -3.90
N ASN A 233 -9.74 -7.34 -3.40
CA ASN A 233 -10.44 -7.98 -2.29
C ASN A 233 -10.37 -7.15 -1.02
N MET A 234 -9.16 -6.69 -0.66
CA MET A 234 -8.97 -5.86 0.54
C MET A 234 -9.75 -4.53 0.45
N ILE A 235 -9.68 -3.82 -0.67
CA ILE A 235 -10.38 -2.55 -0.82
C ILE A 235 -11.90 -2.76 -0.81
N ALA A 236 -12.40 -3.77 -1.51
CA ALA A 236 -13.83 -4.10 -1.52
C ALA A 236 -14.33 -4.46 -0.12
N HIS A 237 -13.55 -5.26 0.63
CA HIS A 237 -13.87 -5.61 2.01
C HIS A 237 -13.86 -4.37 2.92
N LEU A 238 -12.83 -3.51 2.85
CA LEU A 238 -12.77 -2.28 3.63
C LEU A 238 -14.03 -1.43 3.41
N LEU A 239 -14.42 -1.22 2.15
CA LEU A 239 -15.62 -0.46 1.79
C LEU A 239 -16.90 -1.10 2.33
N SER A 240 -16.99 -2.42 2.38
CA SER A 240 -18.16 -3.13 2.91
C SER A 240 -18.30 -3.05 4.44
N THR A 241 -17.20 -2.79 5.15
CA THR A 241 -17.18 -2.76 6.64
C THR A 241 -17.33 -1.35 7.24
N ILE A 242 -17.25 -0.31 6.42
CA ILE A 242 -17.48 1.07 6.85
C ILE A 242 -18.91 1.48 6.44
N PRO A 243 -19.75 1.99 7.37
CA PRO A 243 -21.16 2.29 7.09
C PRO A 243 -21.34 3.64 6.38
N TYR A 244 -20.53 3.88 5.32
CA TYR A 244 -20.58 5.14 4.60
C TYR A 244 -21.79 5.24 3.67
N GLN A 245 -22.27 6.45 3.49
CA GLN A 245 -23.36 6.79 2.60
C GLN A 245 -22.96 7.93 1.66
N LYS A 246 -23.67 8.06 0.56
CA LYS A 246 -23.46 9.17 -0.37
C LYS A 246 -23.81 10.51 0.27
N VAL A 247 -22.82 11.38 0.40
CA VAL A 247 -23.02 12.76 0.88
C VAL A 247 -23.51 13.64 -0.26
N LYS A 248 -24.55 14.44 -0.01
CA LYS A 248 -24.99 15.49 -0.94
C LYS A 248 -23.85 16.52 -1.06
N ARG A 249 -23.31 16.68 -2.25
CA ARG A 249 -22.38 17.77 -2.54
C ARG A 249 -23.17 19.00 -2.98
N PRO A 250 -22.83 20.19 -2.49
CA PRO A 250 -23.40 21.41 -3.06
C PRO A 250 -23.05 21.49 -4.56
N LYS A 251 -23.97 22.03 -5.35
CA LYS A 251 -23.70 22.29 -6.77
C LYS A 251 -22.58 23.33 -6.83
N ILE A 252 -21.45 22.94 -7.37
CA ILE A 252 -20.31 23.85 -7.56
C ILE A 252 -20.50 24.50 -8.95
N GLU A 253 -20.70 25.79 -8.96
CA GLU A 253 -20.68 26.56 -10.19
C GLU A 253 -19.33 27.24 -10.34
N ILE A 254 -18.68 27.00 -11.46
CA ILE A 254 -17.41 27.65 -11.77
C ILE A 254 -17.76 29.06 -12.28
N PRO A 255 -17.34 30.13 -11.56
CA PRO A 255 -17.66 31.48 -12.01
C PRO A 255 -16.97 31.77 -13.35
N SER A 256 -17.62 32.58 -14.17
CA SER A 256 -17.00 33.06 -15.41
C SER A 256 -15.75 33.88 -15.10
N ARG A 257 -14.73 33.73 -15.95
CA ARG A 257 -13.52 34.55 -15.81
C ARG A 257 -13.87 36.01 -16.05
N PRO A 258 -13.47 36.94 -15.16
CA PRO A 258 -13.70 38.34 -15.38
C PRO A 258 -12.95 38.84 -16.64
N ALA A 259 -13.47 39.88 -17.28
CA ALA A 259 -12.78 40.54 -18.38
C ALA A 259 -11.40 41.03 -17.97
N SER A 260 -10.48 41.09 -18.93
CA SER A 260 -9.12 41.62 -18.66
C SER A 260 -9.20 43.06 -18.19
N GLN A 261 -8.53 43.35 -17.09
CA GLN A 261 -8.40 44.72 -16.55
C GLN A 261 -7.10 45.39 -17.00
N GLY A 262 -6.52 44.97 -18.14
CA GLY A 262 -5.30 45.55 -18.68
C GLY A 262 -3.99 45.04 -18.04
N TYR A 263 -4.05 43.98 -17.17
CA TYR A 263 -2.81 43.44 -16.63
C TYR A 263 -1.98 42.76 -17.74
N ILE A 264 -0.75 43.21 -17.90
CA ILE A 264 0.24 42.65 -18.81
C ILE A 264 1.21 41.79 -17.99
N ARG A 265 1.31 40.50 -18.33
CA ARG A 265 2.29 39.60 -17.69
C ARG A 265 3.72 40.06 -18.03
N SER A 266 4.62 39.88 -17.07
CA SER A 266 6.05 40.03 -17.31
C SER A 266 6.51 39.16 -18.49
N PRO A 267 7.41 39.69 -19.34
CA PRO A 267 8.00 38.93 -20.44
C PRO A 267 8.58 37.59 -19.96
N ARG A 268 8.49 36.59 -20.83
CA ARG A 268 8.97 35.24 -20.50
C ARG A 268 10.45 35.23 -20.10
N GLU A 269 11.23 36.06 -20.72
CA GLU A 269 12.69 36.19 -20.54
C GLU A 269 13.07 36.70 -19.14
N MET A 270 12.14 37.33 -18.43
CA MET A 270 12.34 37.78 -17.04
C MET A 270 12.14 36.68 -16.00
N GLN A 271 11.81 35.44 -16.42
CA GLN A 271 11.54 34.31 -15.55
C GLN A 271 12.46 33.14 -15.89
N THR A 272 12.89 32.41 -14.88
CA THR A 272 13.63 31.14 -15.05
C THR A 272 12.67 30.01 -15.24
N TYR A 273 12.67 29.41 -16.42
CA TYR A 273 11.81 28.24 -16.73
C TYR A 273 12.58 26.95 -16.59
N VAL A 274 11.87 25.90 -16.16
CA VAL A 274 12.38 24.53 -16.23
C VAL A 274 12.63 24.16 -17.71
N PRO A 275 13.82 23.67 -18.06
CA PRO A 275 14.10 23.22 -19.42
C PRO A 275 13.13 22.13 -19.88
N ASP A 276 12.71 22.22 -21.14
CA ASP A 276 11.85 21.20 -21.75
C ASP A 276 12.65 19.93 -22.08
N HIS A 277 12.85 19.08 -21.07
CA HIS A 277 13.50 17.79 -21.25
C HIS A 277 12.68 16.85 -22.15
N ALA A 278 11.35 16.94 -22.15
CA ALA A 278 10.48 16.07 -22.95
C ALA A 278 10.70 16.30 -24.46
N ALA A 279 11.01 17.50 -24.88
CA ALA A 279 11.36 17.79 -26.28
C ALA A 279 12.59 17.01 -26.79
N THR A 280 13.50 16.62 -25.89
CA THR A 280 14.69 15.84 -26.25
C THR A 280 14.36 14.36 -26.48
N LEU A 281 13.28 13.83 -25.88
CA LEU A 281 12.88 12.44 -26.01
C LEU A 281 12.31 12.13 -27.39
N ASN A 282 11.55 13.06 -27.97
CA ASN A 282 10.98 12.90 -29.32
C ASN A 282 12.05 12.89 -30.42
N ARG A 283 13.19 13.57 -30.24
CA ARG A 283 14.30 13.58 -31.21
C ARG A 283 15.03 12.23 -31.26
N LYS A 284 15.12 11.49 -30.15
CA LYS A 284 15.79 10.18 -30.10
C LYS A 284 14.98 9.07 -30.78
N HIS A 285 13.66 9.20 -30.86
CA HIS A 285 12.79 8.20 -31.54
C HIS A 285 12.60 8.48 -33.03
N GLY A 286 12.91 9.69 -33.54
CA GLY A 286 12.80 10.05 -34.96
C GLY A 286 13.96 9.58 -35.85
N HIS A 287 15.07 9.13 -35.27
CA HIS A 287 16.28 8.76 -36.07
C HIS A 287 16.38 7.25 -36.42
N HIS A 288 15.49 6.40 -35.95
CA HIS A 288 15.53 4.97 -36.29
C HIS A 288 14.59 4.54 -37.45
N GLY A 289 13.97 5.51 -38.15
CA GLY A 289 12.95 5.23 -39.17
C GLY A 289 13.34 5.53 -40.64
N ARG A 290 14.58 5.93 -40.96
CA ARG A 290 14.98 6.22 -42.31
C ARG A 290 16.37 5.68 -42.65
N SER A 291 16.46 4.38 -42.82
CA SER A 291 17.53 3.76 -43.59
C SER A 291 16.96 2.53 -44.32
N GLY A 292 16.90 2.64 -45.65
CA GLY A 292 16.80 1.47 -46.52
C GLY A 292 15.57 1.40 -47.39
N LYS A 293 15.59 2.10 -48.53
CA LYS A 293 15.17 1.57 -49.86
C LYS A 293 15.79 2.45 -50.92
N GLY A 294 17.02 2.15 -51.28
CA GLY A 294 17.60 2.56 -52.53
C GLY A 294 17.23 1.48 -53.59
N HIS A 295 16.33 1.82 -54.48
CA HIS A 295 16.13 1.04 -55.71
C HIS A 295 17.27 1.34 -56.67
N GLY A 296 18.11 0.35 -56.92
CA GLY A 296 18.96 0.32 -58.10
C GLY A 296 18.13 -0.14 -59.27
N SER A 297 17.90 0.75 -60.23
CA SER A 297 17.51 0.41 -61.59
C SER A 297 18.74 0.47 -62.45
N SER A 298 19.21 -0.68 -62.93
CA SER A 298 20.14 -0.79 -64.04
C SER A 298 19.33 -0.91 -65.34
N GLY A 299 19.48 0.04 -66.21
CA GLY A 299 19.06 -0.03 -67.56
C GLY A 299 20.28 -0.18 -68.50
N SER A 300 20.17 -1.11 -69.40
CA SER A 300 20.93 -1.33 -70.63
C SER A 300 22.36 -1.78 -70.52
#